data_dc290b1cbdc876cd7ca84004a9cb97e1
#
_entry.id   dc290b1cbdc876cd7ca84004a9cb97e1
#
_cell.length_a   1.000
_cell.length_b   1.000
_cell.length_c   1.000
_cell.angle_alpha   90.00
_cell.angle_beta   90.00
_cell.angle_gamma   90.00
#
_symmetry.space_group_name_H-M   'P 1'
#
loop_
_entity.id
_entity.type
_entity.pdbx_description
1 polymer ?
#
loop_
_entity_poly.entity_id
_entity_poly.type
_entity_poly.pdbx_seq_one_letter_code
_entity_poly.pdbx_strand_id
1 'polypeptide(L)'
;MRAGVILYNHKTKQLLLIHRWKNGKEYFVIPGGGVNLNETVLQAAQREIREELGWTLSEKVLKPAFSFQNTDKLEVYFFTAISDRPAPAIQGEELLRSNHYNRYQPEWTMIDKLDQLNLQPVTL
;
A
#
# COMPACT_ATOMS: atom_id res chain seq x y z
N MET A 1 13.38 -7.02 -2.07
CA MET A 1 12.50 -7.08 -0.90
C MET A 1 11.50 -5.92 -0.94
N ARG A 2 10.27 -6.19 -0.63
CA ARG A 2 9.21 -5.18 -0.60
C ARG A 2 8.62 -5.09 0.80
N ALA A 3 8.31 -3.87 1.24
CA ALA A 3 7.64 -3.60 2.50
C ALA A 3 6.30 -2.92 2.20
N GLY A 4 5.23 -3.44 2.79
CA GLY A 4 3.90 -2.88 2.62
C GLY A 4 3.18 -2.71 3.94
N VAL A 5 2.11 -1.92 3.93
CA VAL A 5 1.32 -1.65 5.13
C VAL A 5 -0.16 -1.84 4.83
N ILE A 6 -0.79 -2.70 5.61
CA ILE A 6 -2.23 -2.87 5.57
C ILE A 6 -2.86 -1.83 6.49
N LEU A 7 -3.51 -0.86 5.88
CA LEU A 7 -4.12 0.28 6.58
C LEU A 7 -5.62 0.02 6.66
N TYR A 8 -6.09 -0.30 7.87
CA TYR A 8 -7.46 -0.75 8.08
C TYR A 8 -8.25 0.25 8.92
N ASN A 9 -9.42 0.64 8.41
CA ASN A 9 -10.38 1.42 9.17
C ASN A 9 -11.45 0.48 9.71
N HIS A 10 -11.40 0.20 11.01
CA HIS A 10 -12.30 -0.76 11.64
C HIS A 10 -13.73 -0.23 11.80
N LYS A 11 -13.93 1.08 11.73
CA LYS A 11 -15.26 1.67 11.82
C LYS A 11 -16.05 1.48 10.53
N THR A 12 -15.37 1.64 9.39
CA THR A 12 -15.99 1.52 8.08
C THR A 12 -15.74 0.16 7.43
N LYS A 13 -14.86 -0.66 8.02
CA LYS A 13 -14.43 -1.95 7.48
C LYS A 13 -13.84 -1.82 6.09
N GLN A 14 -12.94 -0.85 5.95
CA GLN A 14 -12.28 -0.55 4.69
C GLN A 14 -10.76 -0.68 4.82
N LEU A 15 -10.12 -1.10 3.73
CA LEU A 15 -8.67 -1.05 3.56
C LEU A 15 -8.33 0.07 2.60
N LEU A 16 -7.20 0.74 2.85
CA LEU A 16 -6.68 1.70 1.88
C LEU A 16 -5.80 0.96 0.89
N LEU A 17 -6.18 0.99 -0.36
CA LEU A 17 -5.44 0.37 -1.45
C LEU A 17 -5.01 1.42 -2.46
N ILE A 18 -3.95 1.12 -3.19
CA ILE A 18 -3.54 1.94 -4.32
C ILE A 18 -4.15 1.32 -5.57
N HIS A 19 -5.04 2.06 -6.20
CA HIS A 19 -5.65 1.69 -7.46
C HIS A 19 -4.72 2.13 -8.58
N ARG A 20 -4.33 1.19 -9.44
CA ARG A 20 -3.36 1.46 -10.49
C ARG A 20 -3.92 1.13 -11.86
N TRP A 21 -3.64 2.00 -12.80
CA TRP A 21 -3.90 1.80 -14.22
C TRP A 21 -2.56 1.91 -14.93
N LYS A 22 -2.09 0.83 -15.51
CA LYS A 22 -0.77 0.79 -16.15
C LYS A 22 -0.81 -0.07 -17.39
N ASN A 23 -0.46 0.51 -18.54
CA ASN A 23 -0.36 -0.20 -19.82
C ASN A 23 -1.64 -0.98 -20.15
N GLY A 24 -2.81 -0.35 -19.95
CA GLY A 24 -4.09 -0.97 -20.22
C GLY A 24 -4.58 -1.95 -19.17
N LYS A 25 -3.83 -2.15 -18.09
CA LYS A 25 -4.23 -3.02 -16.99
C LYS A 25 -4.70 -2.18 -15.81
N GLU A 26 -5.72 -2.67 -15.14
CA GLU A 26 -6.24 -2.06 -13.93
C GLU A 26 -6.10 -3.07 -12.78
N TYR A 27 -5.49 -2.65 -11.68
CA TYR A 27 -5.28 -3.52 -10.54
C TYR A 27 -5.11 -2.70 -9.27
N PHE A 28 -5.13 -3.39 -8.13
CA PHE A 28 -4.98 -2.78 -6.82
C PHE A 28 -3.78 -3.39 -6.11
N VAL A 29 -3.09 -2.58 -5.32
CA VAL A 29 -1.97 -3.06 -4.50
C VAL A 29 -2.08 -2.48 -3.09
N ILE A 30 -1.52 -3.19 -2.13
CA ILE A 30 -1.33 -2.67 -0.78
C ILE A 30 -0.23 -1.62 -0.83
N PRO A 31 -0.42 -0.44 -0.20
CA PRO A 31 0.60 0.60 -0.19
C PRO A 31 1.94 0.08 0.31
N GLY A 32 3.01 0.47 -0.36
CA GLY A 32 4.35 0.03 -0.02
C GLY A 32 5.28 0.13 -1.20
N GLY A 33 6.48 -0.40 -1.04
CA GLY A 33 7.48 -0.39 -2.10
C GLY A 33 8.77 -1.11 -1.71
N GLY A 34 9.80 -0.93 -2.50
CA GLY A 34 11.08 -1.59 -2.30
C GLY A 34 11.82 -1.11 -1.08
N VAL A 35 12.59 -2.01 -0.48
CA VAL A 35 13.46 -1.70 0.64
C VAL A 35 14.81 -1.25 0.09
N ASN A 36 15.27 -0.06 0.49
CA ASN A 36 16.54 0.48 0.04
C ASN A 36 17.69 -0.16 0.79
N LEU A 37 18.90 -0.05 0.22
CA LEU A 37 20.11 -0.47 0.87
C LEU A 37 20.26 0.28 2.18
N ASN A 38 20.68 -0.41 3.24
CA ASN A 38 20.86 0.14 4.58
C ASN A 38 19.58 0.61 5.27
N GLU A 39 18.46 0.16 4.79
CA GLU A 39 17.13 0.46 5.35
C GLU A 39 16.53 -0.82 5.91
N THR A 40 15.91 -0.76 7.09
CA THR A 40 15.14 -1.90 7.60
C THR A 40 13.79 -1.98 6.86
N VAL A 41 13.15 -3.14 6.92
CA VAL A 41 11.80 -3.28 6.34
C VAL A 41 10.82 -2.30 6.98
N LEU A 42 10.93 -2.09 8.29
CA LEU A 42 10.07 -1.15 9.00
C LEU A 42 10.29 0.29 8.52
N GLN A 43 11.56 0.68 8.37
CA GLN A 43 11.90 2.00 7.86
C GLN A 43 11.39 2.19 6.43
N ALA A 44 11.50 1.16 5.60
CA ALA A 44 10.98 1.20 4.23
C ALA A 44 9.48 1.39 4.23
N ALA A 45 8.76 0.65 5.10
CA ALA A 45 7.31 0.77 5.22
C ALA A 45 6.92 2.19 5.61
N GLN A 46 7.58 2.77 6.60
CA GLN A 46 7.30 4.15 7.03
C GLN A 46 7.56 5.15 5.91
N ARG A 47 8.68 4.99 5.22
CA ARG A 47 9.06 5.89 4.12
C ARG A 47 8.06 5.80 2.97
N GLU A 48 7.70 4.60 2.56
CA GLU A 48 6.77 4.42 1.44
C GLU A 48 5.39 5.00 1.73
N ILE A 49 4.90 4.84 2.97
CA ILE A 49 3.61 5.43 3.34
C ILE A 49 3.70 6.96 3.32
N ARG A 50 4.81 7.52 3.78
CA ARG A 50 4.99 8.97 3.73
C ARG A 50 5.06 9.48 2.29
N GLU A 51 5.75 8.76 1.42
CA GLU A 51 5.90 9.15 0.02
C GLU A 51 4.59 9.00 -0.76
N GLU A 52 3.88 7.90 -0.55
CA GLU A 52 2.66 7.63 -1.31
C GLU A 52 1.44 8.38 -0.76
N LEU A 53 1.32 8.48 0.56
CA LEU A 53 0.11 8.98 1.20
C LEU A 53 0.31 10.28 1.97
N GLY A 54 1.54 10.70 2.19
CA GLY A 54 1.83 11.88 3.00
C GLY A 54 1.60 11.67 4.49
N TRP A 55 1.41 10.44 4.93
CA TRP A 55 1.18 10.12 6.33
C TRP A 55 2.46 9.68 7.01
N THR A 56 2.72 10.24 8.20
CA THR A 56 3.83 9.81 9.03
C THR A 56 3.31 8.86 10.09
N LEU A 57 3.74 7.60 10.01
CA LEU A 57 3.33 6.56 10.95
C LEU A 57 4.50 6.22 11.87
N SER A 58 4.24 6.22 13.18
CA SER A 58 5.22 5.79 14.16
C SER A 58 5.44 4.27 14.05
N GLU A 59 6.67 3.84 14.33
CA GLU A 59 6.96 2.40 14.40
C GLU A 59 6.09 1.68 15.44
N LYS A 60 5.60 2.40 16.45
CA LYS A 60 4.76 1.83 17.51
C LYS A 60 3.41 1.38 17.01
N VAL A 61 2.88 2.00 15.96
CA VAL A 61 1.57 1.64 15.44
C VAL A 61 1.65 0.61 14.32
N LEU A 62 2.84 0.34 13.79
CA LEU A 62 3.04 -0.64 12.74
C LEU A 62 3.34 -2.01 13.37
N LYS A 63 2.37 -2.91 13.27
CA LYS A 63 2.49 -4.26 13.83
C LYS A 63 2.86 -5.25 12.72
N PRO A 64 3.81 -6.17 12.95
CA PRO A 64 4.10 -7.21 11.98
C PRO A 64 2.84 -8.02 11.67
N ALA A 65 2.57 -8.23 10.40
CA ALA A 65 1.41 -9.00 9.97
C ALA A 65 1.85 -10.35 9.40
N PHE A 66 2.50 -10.34 8.26
CA PHE A 66 2.97 -11.57 7.62
C PHE A 66 4.03 -11.25 6.58
N SER A 67 4.69 -12.30 6.10
CA SER A 67 5.62 -12.21 4.98
C SER A 67 5.45 -13.43 4.08
N PHE A 68 5.80 -13.28 2.82
CA PHE A 68 5.79 -14.40 1.88
C PHE A 68 6.76 -14.14 0.75
N GLN A 69 7.14 -15.23 0.07
CA GLN A 69 8.04 -15.17 -1.08
C GLN A 69 7.20 -15.06 -2.35
N ASN A 70 7.39 -13.97 -3.08
CA ASN A 70 6.70 -13.72 -4.34
C ASN A 70 7.73 -13.84 -5.46
N THR A 71 7.77 -14.99 -6.11
CA THR A 71 8.78 -15.36 -7.11
C THR A 71 10.17 -15.30 -6.50
N ASP A 72 10.96 -14.28 -6.78
CA ASP A 72 12.32 -14.12 -6.27
C ASP A 72 12.44 -13.01 -5.21
N LYS A 73 11.31 -12.45 -4.78
CA LYS A 73 11.28 -11.33 -3.84
C LYS A 73 10.56 -11.70 -2.57
N LEU A 74 11.15 -11.35 -1.44
CA LEU A 74 10.47 -11.43 -0.14
C LEU A 74 9.63 -10.17 0.04
N GLU A 75 8.35 -10.36 0.38
CA GLU A 75 7.43 -9.27 0.71
C GLU A 75 7.06 -9.36 2.18
N VAL A 76 7.20 -8.24 2.89
CA VAL A 76 6.93 -8.15 4.33
C VAL A 76 5.84 -7.11 4.54
N TYR A 77 4.82 -7.47 5.29
CA TYR A 77 3.67 -6.60 5.51
C TYR A 77 3.47 -6.31 6.99
N PHE A 78 3.16 -5.05 7.25
CA PHE A 78 2.76 -4.56 8.56
C PHE A 78 1.28 -4.21 8.55
N PHE A 79 0.70 -4.11 9.72
CA PHE A 79 -0.70 -3.76 9.90
C PHE A 79 -0.82 -2.58 10.84
N THR A 80 -1.71 -1.65 10.54
CA THR A 80 -2.11 -0.62 11.47
C THR A 80 -3.59 -0.30 11.29
N ALA A 81 -4.26 -0.06 12.41
CA ALA A 81 -5.65 0.39 12.41
C ALA A 81 -5.65 1.92 12.43
N ILE A 82 -6.39 2.51 11.51
CA ILE A 82 -6.60 3.95 11.48
C ILE A 82 -8.08 4.24 11.35
N SER A 83 -8.48 5.44 11.74
CA SER A 83 -9.86 5.86 11.65
C SER A 83 -9.94 7.30 11.16
N ASP A 84 -11.03 7.58 10.46
CA ASP A 84 -11.45 8.95 10.12
C ASP A 84 -10.44 9.74 9.30
N ARG A 85 -9.70 9.06 8.41
CA ARG A 85 -8.85 9.74 7.45
C ARG A 85 -9.41 9.55 6.04
N PRO A 86 -9.59 10.62 5.27
CA PRO A 86 -9.95 10.48 3.87
C PRO A 86 -8.78 9.90 3.08
N ALA A 87 -9.07 9.29 1.94
CA ALA A 87 -8.00 8.83 1.05
C ALA A 87 -7.23 10.06 0.56
N PRO A 88 -5.90 10.06 0.67
CA PRO A 88 -5.10 11.19 0.24
C PRO A 88 -4.97 11.25 -1.27
N ALA A 89 -4.58 12.42 -1.79
CA ALA A 89 -4.17 12.55 -3.16
C ALA A 89 -2.80 11.90 -3.37
N ILE A 90 -2.49 11.53 -4.61
CA ILE A 90 -1.19 11.01 -4.97
C ILE A 90 -0.13 12.09 -4.73
N GLN A 91 1.03 11.70 -4.22
CA GLN A 91 2.10 12.63 -3.86
C GLN A 91 3.46 12.18 -4.44
N GLY A 92 4.41 13.13 -4.46
CA GLY A 92 5.79 12.87 -4.79
C GLY A 92 5.99 12.25 -6.17
N GLU A 93 6.83 11.25 -6.24
CA GLU A 93 7.14 10.55 -7.49
C GLU A 93 5.92 9.91 -8.13
N GLU A 94 4.98 9.45 -7.32
CA GLU A 94 3.76 8.84 -7.83
C GLU A 94 2.95 9.85 -8.62
N LEU A 95 2.86 11.08 -8.14
CA LEU A 95 2.17 12.16 -8.85
C LEU A 95 2.88 12.47 -10.17
N LEU A 96 4.21 12.56 -10.15
CA LEU A 96 4.98 12.85 -11.36
C LEU A 96 4.85 11.75 -12.41
N ARG A 97 4.69 10.51 -12.00
CA ARG A 97 4.52 9.38 -12.90
C ARG A 97 3.09 9.21 -13.39
N SER A 98 2.14 9.82 -12.72
CA SER A 98 0.73 9.65 -13.05
C SER A 98 0.41 10.38 -14.35
N ASN A 99 -0.17 9.65 -15.31
CA ASN A 99 -0.58 10.19 -16.60
C ASN A 99 -1.68 9.32 -17.18
N HIS A 100 -2.08 9.58 -18.42
CA HIS A 100 -3.15 8.86 -19.08
C HIS A 100 -2.94 7.33 -19.10
N TYR A 101 -1.70 6.88 -19.25
CA TYR A 101 -1.38 5.45 -19.37
C TYR A 101 -0.91 4.83 -18.05
N ASN A 102 -0.62 5.66 -17.05
CA ASN A 102 -0.02 5.20 -15.82
C ASN A 102 -0.53 6.07 -14.68
N ARG A 103 -1.63 5.62 -14.08
CA ARG A 103 -2.32 6.36 -13.01
C ARG A 103 -2.26 5.58 -11.71
N TYR A 104 -2.22 6.33 -10.61
CA TYR A 104 -2.20 5.82 -9.25
C TYR A 104 -3.22 6.61 -8.45
N GLN A 105 -4.04 5.93 -7.65
CA GLN A 105 -5.02 6.60 -6.81
C GLN A 105 -5.25 5.83 -5.52
N PRO A 106 -4.97 6.44 -4.34
CA PRO A 106 -5.35 5.81 -3.07
C PRO A 106 -6.86 5.80 -2.92
N GLU A 107 -7.40 4.64 -2.53
CA GLU A 107 -8.84 4.47 -2.37
C GLU A 107 -9.15 3.62 -1.15
N TRP A 108 -10.11 4.06 -0.34
CA TRP A 108 -10.70 3.22 0.69
C TRP A 108 -11.62 2.19 0.04
N THR A 109 -11.40 0.92 0.34
CA THR A 109 -12.11 -0.18 -0.29
C THR A 109 -12.71 -1.09 0.78
N MET A 110 -13.99 -1.42 0.64
CA MET A 110 -14.68 -2.32 1.57
C MET A 110 -14.04 -3.71 1.53
N ILE A 111 -13.75 -4.28 2.71
CA ILE A 111 -13.10 -5.60 2.76
C ILE A 111 -13.96 -6.72 2.19
N ASP A 112 -15.27 -6.60 2.23
CA ASP A 112 -16.16 -7.61 1.66
C ASP A 112 -16.17 -7.59 0.12
N LYS A 113 -15.49 -6.62 -0.50
CA LYS A 113 -15.37 -6.53 -1.95
C LYS A 113 -13.99 -6.88 -2.48
N LEU A 114 -13.07 -7.27 -1.60
CA LEU A 114 -11.69 -7.54 -2.02
C LEU A 114 -11.59 -8.70 -3.01
N ASP A 115 -12.46 -9.70 -2.90
CA ASP A 115 -12.48 -10.85 -3.79
C ASP A 115 -12.95 -10.49 -5.21
N GLN A 116 -13.54 -9.32 -5.40
CA GLN A 116 -14.00 -8.82 -6.69
C GLN A 116 -12.96 -7.95 -7.39
N LEU A 117 -11.85 -7.64 -6.70
CA LEU A 117 -10.82 -6.78 -7.21
C LEU A 117 -9.65 -7.58 -7.77
N ASN A 118 -8.97 -7.00 -8.74
CA ASN A 118 -7.69 -7.53 -9.20
C ASN A 118 -6.60 -7.05 -8.25
N LEU A 119 -6.52 -7.67 -7.06
CA LEU A 119 -5.55 -7.34 -6.05
C LEU A 119 -4.25 -8.09 -6.31
N GLN A 120 -3.15 -7.35 -6.39
CA GLN A 120 -1.83 -7.91 -6.66
C GLN A 120 -0.94 -7.78 -5.43
N PRO A 121 -0.18 -8.80 -5.10
CA PRO A 121 -0.21 -10.14 -5.71
C PRO A 121 -1.45 -10.92 -5.30
N VAL A 122 -1.88 -11.84 -6.15
CA VAL A 122 -3.13 -12.60 -5.93
C VAL A 122 -3.07 -13.52 -4.71
N THR A 123 -1.88 -13.78 -4.21
CA THR A 123 -1.69 -14.63 -3.03
C THR A 123 -2.01 -13.91 -1.71
N LEU A 124 -2.33 -12.64 -1.76
CA LEU A 124 -2.81 -11.93 -0.60
C LEU A 124 -4.27 -12.28 -0.36
#